data_e845667d54cc0e18b910b0942bb16c37
#
_entry.id   e845667d54cc0e18b910b0942bb16c37
#
_cell.length_a   1.000
_cell.length_b   1.000
_cell.length_c   1.000
_cell.angle_alpha   90.00
_cell.angle_beta   90.00
_cell.angle_gamma   90.00
#
_symmetry.space_group_name_H-M   'P 1'
#
loop_
_entity.id
_entity.type
_entity.pdbx_description
1 polymer ?
#
loop_
_entity_poly.entity_id
_entity_poly.type
_entity_poly.pdbx_seq_one_letter_code
_entity_poly.pdbx_strand_id
1 'polypeptide(L)'
;SKVYISDGIGKKLASMKEKRNVVRYSMIAEDIVSYLKEIEEELQSRYELLAKGIESDPAEADYMLLIIDNPDAIEQISNSKEALASYKNIIGRYRNMNVGVIISAIENAPIPYSAPEVIKGIRDGRHLMYFGDISELKIYDMPLAVTRKFKKPIETGDGYYIKENECIKLKTPFIAGE
;
A
#
# COMPACT_ATOMS: atom_id res chain seq x y z
N SER A 1 1.14 -17.28 -1.53
CA SER A 1 0.80 -15.88 -1.15
C SER A 1 -0.70 -15.68 -1.12
N LYS A 2 -1.18 -14.83 -0.24
CA LYS A 2 -2.57 -14.44 -0.09
C LYS A 2 -2.70 -12.95 -0.43
N VAL A 3 -3.61 -12.58 -1.31
CA VAL A 3 -3.83 -11.19 -1.74
C VAL A 3 -5.24 -10.75 -1.35
N TYR A 4 -5.31 -9.59 -0.72
CA TYR A 4 -6.53 -8.91 -0.31
C TYR A 4 -6.62 -7.62 -1.12
N ILE A 5 -7.76 -7.36 -1.76
CA ILE A 5 -7.95 -6.19 -2.63
C ILE A 5 -9.19 -5.42 -2.22
N SER A 6 -9.00 -4.14 -1.87
CA SER A 6 -10.06 -3.15 -1.78
C SER A 6 -9.96 -2.26 -3.02
N ASP A 7 -10.86 -2.45 -3.98
CA ASP A 7 -10.90 -1.74 -5.26
C ASP A 7 -11.92 -0.60 -5.21
N GLY A 8 -11.65 0.46 -5.92
CA GLY A 8 -12.57 1.59 -6.03
C GLY A 8 -13.69 1.36 -7.05
N ILE A 9 -14.60 2.33 -7.14
CA ILE A 9 -15.74 2.33 -8.07
C ILE A 9 -15.27 2.15 -9.53
N GLY A 10 -14.06 2.60 -9.86
CA GLY A 10 -13.46 2.45 -11.18
C GLY A 10 -13.14 1.02 -11.61
N LYS A 11 -13.21 0.05 -10.71
CA LYS A 11 -12.97 -1.38 -10.96
C LYS A 11 -11.65 -1.69 -11.66
N LYS A 12 -10.61 -0.91 -11.41
CA LYS A 12 -9.32 -1.03 -12.11
C LYS A 12 -8.63 -2.37 -11.87
N LEU A 13 -8.90 -2.99 -10.73
CA LEU A 13 -8.32 -4.27 -10.34
C LEU A 13 -9.29 -5.45 -10.51
N ALA A 14 -10.44 -5.25 -11.16
CA ALA A 14 -11.47 -6.29 -11.32
C ALA A 14 -10.95 -7.57 -12.01
N SER A 15 -10.03 -7.43 -12.97
CA SER A 15 -9.40 -8.57 -13.66
C SER A 15 -8.56 -9.46 -12.73
N MET A 16 -8.17 -8.95 -11.56
CA MET A 16 -7.42 -9.71 -10.58
C MET A 16 -8.30 -10.61 -9.71
N LYS A 17 -9.61 -10.35 -9.63
CA LYS A 17 -10.55 -11.06 -8.76
C LYS A 17 -10.49 -12.58 -8.89
N GLU A 18 -10.36 -13.07 -10.13
CA GLU A 18 -10.34 -14.52 -10.44
C GLU A 18 -8.94 -15.15 -10.31
N LYS A 19 -7.94 -14.39 -9.88
CA LYS A 19 -6.59 -14.96 -9.71
C LYS A 19 -6.54 -15.85 -8.47
N ARG A 20 -5.89 -17.02 -8.59
CA ARG A 20 -5.83 -18.06 -7.56
C ARG A 20 -5.36 -17.57 -6.17
N ASN A 21 -4.50 -16.59 -6.16
CA ASN A 21 -3.91 -16.04 -4.93
C ASN A 21 -4.74 -14.90 -4.31
N VAL A 22 -5.81 -14.43 -4.97
CA VAL A 22 -6.71 -13.41 -4.42
C VAL A 22 -7.73 -14.09 -3.53
N VAL A 23 -7.60 -13.89 -2.23
CA VAL A 23 -8.46 -14.52 -1.22
C VAL A 23 -9.65 -13.63 -0.86
N ARG A 24 -9.51 -12.32 -1.04
CA ARG A 24 -10.56 -11.32 -0.82
C ARG A 24 -10.49 -10.25 -1.90
N TYR A 25 -11.64 -9.89 -2.45
CA TYR A 25 -11.83 -8.76 -3.34
C TYR A 25 -13.17 -8.08 -3.04
N SER A 26 -13.15 -6.79 -2.78
CA SER A 26 -14.37 -6.00 -2.60
C SER A 26 -14.20 -4.58 -3.10
N MET A 27 -15.32 -3.98 -3.52
CA MET A 27 -15.46 -2.55 -3.81
C MET A 27 -16.18 -1.80 -2.68
N ILE A 28 -16.60 -2.53 -1.64
CA ILE A 28 -17.27 -1.98 -0.46
C ILE A 28 -16.19 -1.51 0.50
N ALA A 29 -16.21 -0.22 0.81
CA ALA A 29 -15.15 0.41 1.63
C ALA A 29 -15.07 -0.18 3.04
N GLU A 30 -16.21 -0.52 3.61
CA GLU A 30 -16.34 -1.07 4.97
C GLU A 30 -15.68 -2.45 5.12
N ASP A 31 -15.56 -3.22 4.04
CA ASP A 31 -14.95 -4.55 4.07
C ASP A 31 -13.47 -4.52 4.44
N ILE A 32 -12.80 -3.36 4.29
CA ILE A 32 -11.42 -3.17 4.69
C ILE A 32 -11.18 -3.47 6.17
N VAL A 33 -12.18 -3.20 7.03
CA VAL A 33 -12.09 -3.47 8.46
C VAL A 33 -11.92 -4.97 8.71
N SER A 34 -12.71 -5.78 8.00
CA SER A 34 -12.62 -7.24 8.10
C SER A 34 -11.31 -7.80 7.56
N TYR A 35 -10.79 -7.20 6.47
CA TYR A 35 -9.50 -7.61 5.89
C TYR A 35 -8.34 -7.34 6.83
N LEU A 36 -8.29 -6.16 7.42
CA LEU A 36 -7.25 -5.80 8.38
C LEU A 36 -7.27 -6.72 9.60
N LYS A 37 -8.45 -7.04 10.09
CA LYS A 37 -8.62 -7.97 11.22
C LYS A 37 -8.13 -9.38 10.88
N GLU A 38 -8.56 -9.93 9.73
CA GLU A 38 -8.15 -11.27 9.26
C GLU A 38 -6.63 -11.36 9.09
N ILE A 39 -6.01 -10.32 8.49
CA ILE A 39 -4.57 -10.24 8.32
C ILE A 39 -3.85 -10.17 9.67
N GLU A 40 -4.32 -9.31 10.58
CA GLU A 40 -3.71 -9.14 11.90
C GLU A 40 -3.77 -10.43 12.73
N GLU A 41 -4.91 -11.12 12.76
CA GLU A 41 -5.08 -12.38 13.47
C GLU A 41 -4.10 -13.46 12.99
N GLU A 42 -3.90 -13.56 11.67
CA GLU A 42 -2.92 -14.49 11.10
C GLU A 42 -1.47 -14.07 11.45
N LEU A 43 -1.15 -12.79 11.36
CA LEU A 43 0.18 -12.29 11.72
C LEU A 43 0.47 -12.46 13.21
N GLN A 44 -0.53 -12.27 14.06
CA GLN A 44 -0.40 -12.53 15.50
C GLN A 44 -0.10 -14.00 15.78
N SER A 45 -0.81 -14.91 15.12
CA SER A 45 -0.56 -16.35 15.23
C SER A 45 0.87 -16.71 14.83
N ARG A 46 1.35 -16.20 13.71
CA ARG A 46 2.75 -16.40 13.26
C ARG A 46 3.75 -15.86 14.28
N TYR A 47 3.51 -14.66 14.79
CA TYR A 47 4.37 -14.04 15.80
C TYR A 47 4.46 -14.90 17.08
N GLU A 48 3.35 -15.46 17.52
CA GLU A 48 3.31 -16.34 18.71
C GLU A 48 4.05 -17.66 18.49
N LEU A 49 3.96 -18.25 17.30
CA LEU A 49 4.71 -19.47 16.94
C LEU A 49 6.22 -19.22 16.91
N LEU A 50 6.64 -18.11 16.35
CA LEU A 50 8.04 -17.68 16.39
C LEU A 50 8.54 -17.43 17.80
N ALA A 51 7.74 -16.74 18.63
CA ALA A 51 8.10 -16.46 20.03
C ALA A 51 8.25 -17.73 20.88
N LYS A 52 7.54 -18.80 20.49
CA LYS A 52 7.63 -20.12 21.14
C LYS A 52 8.74 -20.99 20.54
N GLY A 53 9.46 -20.53 19.52
CA GLY A 53 10.50 -21.28 18.82
C GLY A 53 9.98 -22.48 18.02
N ILE A 54 8.69 -22.47 17.65
CA ILE A 54 8.04 -23.53 16.87
C ILE A 54 8.28 -23.32 15.39
N GLU A 55 8.26 -22.07 14.93
CA GLU A 55 8.66 -21.66 13.58
C GLU A 55 10.05 -21.00 13.62
N SER A 56 10.87 -21.26 12.60
CA SER A 56 12.25 -20.81 12.55
C SER A 56 12.45 -19.57 11.70
N ASP A 57 11.61 -19.34 10.68
CA ASP A 57 11.75 -18.22 9.74
C ASP A 57 10.40 -17.66 9.26
N PRO A 58 10.11 -16.38 9.51
CA PRO A 58 8.91 -15.72 8.97
C PRO A 58 8.83 -15.75 7.44
N ALA A 59 9.97 -15.83 6.76
CA ALA A 59 10.03 -15.86 5.30
C ALA A 59 9.51 -17.17 4.69
N GLU A 60 9.43 -18.24 5.45
CA GLU A 60 8.82 -19.50 5.00
C GLU A 60 7.31 -19.45 4.97
N ALA A 61 6.70 -18.55 5.73
CA ALA A 61 5.25 -18.37 5.73
C ALA A 61 4.76 -17.74 4.41
N ASP A 62 3.50 -18.01 4.07
CA ASP A 62 2.86 -17.39 2.92
C ASP A 62 2.89 -15.84 3.00
N TYR A 63 3.37 -15.20 1.92
CA TYR A 63 3.34 -13.75 1.82
C TYR A 63 1.90 -13.25 1.77
N MET A 64 1.57 -12.26 2.58
CA MET A 64 0.29 -11.58 2.57
C MET A 64 0.43 -10.18 1.97
N LEU A 65 -0.44 -9.84 1.03
CA LEU A 65 -0.44 -8.55 0.36
C LEU A 65 -1.84 -7.93 0.46
N LEU A 66 -1.90 -6.75 1.06
CA LEU A 66 -3.09 -5.90 1.03
C LEU A 66 -2.92 -4.80 0.00
N ILE A 67 -3.84 -4.71 -0.96
CA ILE A 67 -3.89 -3.65 -1.97
C ILE A 67 -5.14 -2.81 -1.73
N ILE A 68 -4.95 -1.50 -1.57
CA ILE A 68 -6.03 -0.54 -1.36
C ILE A 68 -5.97 0.48 -2.50
N ASP A 69 -6.86 0.34 -3.47
CA ASP A 69 -7.14 1.33 -4.55
C ASP A 69 -8.54 1.94 -4.36
N ASN A 70 -8.89 2.19 -3.11
CA ASN A 70 -10.19 2.70 -2.70
C ASN A 70 -10.02 3.82 -1.67
N PRO A 71 -10.22 5.09 -2.06
CA PRO A 71 -10.10 6.23 -1.13
C PRO A 71 -11.06 6.16 0.06
N ASP A 72 -12.28 5.66 -0.15
CA ASP A 72 -13.28 5.53 0.91
C ASP A 72 -12.85 4.48 1.95
N ALA A 73 -12.16 3.41 1.51
CA ALA A 73 -11.58 2.42 2.42
C ALA A 73 -10.45 3.02 3.30
N ILE A 74 -9.67 3.96 2.76
CA ILE A 74 -8.66 4.69 3.55
C ILE A 74 -9.34 5.52 4.63
N GLU A 75 -10.46 6.16 4.32
CA GLU A 75 -11.26 6.91 5.28
C GLU A 75 -11.87 5.99 6.34
N GLN A 76 -12.39 4.82 5.96
CA GLN A 76 -12.90 3.83 6.90
C GLN A 76 -11.85 3.35 7.90
N ILE A 77 -10.61 3.13 7.44
CA ILE A 77 -9.49 2.79 8.36
C ILE A 77 -9.31 3.89 9.40
N SER A 78 -9.36 5.16 8.97
CA SER A 78 -9.12 6.30 9.87
C SER A 78 -10.26 6.54 10.85
N ASN A 79 -11.49 6.26 10.45
CA ASN A 79 -12.69 6.47 11.25
C ASN A 79 -12.96 5.33 12.26
N SER A 80 -12.40 4.15 12.03
CA SER A 80 -12.52 3.00 12.91
C SER A 80 -11.30 2.85 13.80
N LYS A 81 -11.46 2.97 15.13
CA LYS A 81 -10.35 2.74 16.07
C LYS A 81 -9.74 1.35 15.95
N GLU A 82 -10.57 0.33 15.73
CA GLU A 82 -10.15 -1.05 15.58
C GLU A 82 -9.35 -1.20 14.28
N ALA A 83 -9.89 -0.76 13.14
CA ALA A 83 -9.21 -0.86 11.85
C ALA A 83 -7.87 -0.09 11.84
N LEU A 84 -7.84 1.09 12.44
CA LEU A 84 -6.61 1.89 12.55
C LEU A 84 -5.57 1.20 13.43
N ALA A 85 -5.97 0.55 14.52
CA ALA A 85 -5.07 -0.20 15.37
C ALA A 85 -4.49 -1.41 14.61
N SER A 86 -5.34 -2.19 13.93
CA SER A 86 -4.93 -3.32 13.10
C SER A 86 -3.96 -2.88 12.00
N TYR A 87 -4.29 -1.80 11.27
CA TYR A 87 -3.41 -1.22 10.25
C TYR A 87 -2.02 -0.86 10.81
N LYS A 88 -1.98 -0.15 11.95
CA LYS A 88 -0.72 0.22 12.62
C LYS A 88 0.09 -1.00 13.07
N ASN A 89 -0.55 -2.03 13.57
CA ASN A 89 0.11 -3.27 13.95
C ASN A 89 0.71 -3.99 12.72
N ILE A 90 -0.04 -4.06 11.62
CA ILE A 90 0.43 -4.69 10.37
C ILE A 90 1.68 -3.99 9.84
N ILE A 91 1.64 -2.66 9.67
CA ILE A 91 2.76 -1.91 9.08
C ILE A 91 3.91 -1.64 10.07
N GLY A 92 3.68 -1.78 11.36
CA GLY A 92 4.65 -1.53 12.42
C GLY A 92 5.15 -2.82 13.06
N ARG A 93 4.36 -3.38 13.99
CA ARG A 93 4.74 -4.55 14.79
C ARG A 93 5.04 -5.77 13.94
N TYR A 94 4.23 -6.02 12.91
CA TYR A 94 4.30 -7.23 12.07
C TYR A 94 5.00 -7.02 10.73
N ARG A 95 5.61 -5.87 10.49
CA ARG A 95 6.23 -5.53 9.19
C ARG A 95 7.23 -6.57 8.65
N ASN A 96 7.85 -7.35 9.52
CA ASN A 96 8.82 -8.38 9.17
C ASN A 96 8.21 -9.80 9.10
N MET A 97 6.87 -9.92 9.17
CA MET A 97 6.15 -11.20 9.16
C MET A 97 5.66 -11.60 7.77
N ASN A 98 6.43 -11.29 6.74
CA ASN A 98 6.11 -11.60 5.36
C ASN A 98 4.75 -11.00 4.91
N VAL A 99 4.57 -9.71 5.20
CA VAL A 99 3.38 -8.93 4.84
C VAL A 99 3.77 -7.64 4.13
N GLY A 100 2.93 -7.21 3.19
CA GLY A 100 3.06 -5.92 2.50
C GLY A 100 1.71 -5.22 2.35
N VAL A 101 1.76 -3.89 2.30
CA VAL A 101 0.60 -3.04 2.04
C VAL A 101 0.93 -2.09 0.89
N ILE A 102 0.08 -2.07 -0.13
CA ILE A 102 0.15 -1.13 -1.25
C ILE A 102 -1.09 -0.26 -1.19
N ILE A 103 -0.90 1.05 -1.17
CA ILE A 103 -1.99 2.01 -1.24
C ILE A 103 -1.80 2.83 -2.51
N SER A 104 -2.82 2.83 -3.36
CA SER A 104 -2.91 3.66 -4.57
C SER A 104 -3.77 4.89 -4.27
N ALA A 105 -3.27 6.06 -4.63
CA ALA A 105 -4.00 7.31 -4.47
C ALA A 105 -3.67 8.27 -5.62
N ILE A 106 -4.64 9.11 -5.99
CA ILE A 106 -4.40 10.23 -6.90
C ILE A 106 -4.00 11.43 -6.05
N GLU A 107 -2.79 11.95 -6.24
CA GLU A 107 -2.22 13.00 -5.39
C GLU A 107 -3.04 14.29 -5.35
N ASN A 108 -3.71 14.63 -6.45
CA ASN A 108 -4.60 15.80 -6.55
C ASN A 108 -6.05 15.52 -6.12
N ALA A 109 -6.44 14.25 -5.92
CA ALA A 109 -7.61 13.98 -5.14
C ALA A 109 -7.29 14.41 -3.70
N PRO A 110 -8.19 15.08 -2.99
CA PRO A 110 -7.96 15.28 -1.57
C PRO A 110 -7.79 13.89 -0.96
N ILE A 111 -6.53 13.50 -0.73
CA ILE A 111 -6.25 12.46 0.25
C ILE A 111 -6.96 12.99 1.48
N PRO A 112 -7.96 12.28 2.00
CA PRO A 112 -8.82 12.85 3.01
C PRO A 112 -7.92 13.40 4.10
N TYR A 113 -7.99 14.70 4.37
CA TYR A 113 -7.36 15.28 5.57
C TYR A 113 -7.83 14.53 6.83
N SER A 114 -8.90 13.74 6.68
CA SER A 114 -9.46 12.81 7.66
C SER A 114 -8.63 11.53 7.91
N ALA A 115 -7.57 11.26 7.11
CA ALA A 115 -6.76 10.04 7.26
C ALA A 115 -5.27 10.29 7.60
N PRO A 116 -4.92 11.21 8.52
CA PRO A 116 -3.53 11.62 8.75
C PRO A 116 -2.64 10.45 9.21
N GLU A 117 -3.18 9.50 9.94
CA GLU A 117 -2.43 8.36 10.48
C GLU A 117 -2.09 7.32 9.40
N VAL A 118 -3.01 7.07 8.45
CA VAL A 118 -2.75 6.18 7.31
C VAL A 118 -1.69 6.80 6.40
N ILE A 119 -1.82 8.11 6.11
CA ILE A 119 -0.84 8.87 5.32
C ILE A 119 0.53 8.90 5.99
N LYS A 120 0.56 9.06 7.32
CA LYS A 120 1.79 8.97 8.09
C LYS A 120 2.45 7.60 7.92
N GLY A 121 1.69 6.52 7.96
CA GLY A 121 2.20 5.17 7.72
C GLY A 121 2.86 5.02 6.34
N ILE A 122 2.24 5.56 5.29
CA ILE A 122 2.81 5.59 3.94
C ILE A 122 4.12 6.39 3.92
N ARG A 123 4.12 7.58 4.52
CA ARG A 123 5.29 8.46 4.60
C ARG A 123 6.45 7.80 5.36
N ASP A 124 6.15 7.17 6.48
CA ASP A 124 7.15 6.51 7.33
C ASP A 124 7.72 5.25 6.64
N GLY A 125 6.96 4.61 5.77
CA GLY A 125 7.40 3.47 4.95
C GLY A 125 8.46 3.83 3.92
N ARG A 126 8.52 5.09 3.48
CA ARG A 126 9.49 5.65 2.52
C ARG A 126 9.68 4.85 1.24
N HIS A 127 8.62 4.22 0.76
CA HIS A 127 8.56 3.52 -0.51
C HIS A 127 7.39 4.08 -1.32
N LEU A 128 7.67 4.71 -2.44
CA LEU A 128 6.65 5.34 -3.28
C LEU A 128 6.96 5.11 -4.76
N MET A 129 5.92 4.76 -5.52
CA MET A 129 5.92 4.91 -6.98
C MET A 129 5.06 6.12 -7.32
N TYR A 130 5.65 7.13 -7.98
CA TYR A 130 4.99 8.37 -8.31
C TYR A 130 4.96 8.59 -9.82
N PHE A 131 3.77 8.88 -10.36
CA PHE A 131 3.53 9.11 -11.78
C PHE A 131 3.05 10.54 -11.99
N GLY A 132 3.94 11.49 -11.83
CA GLY A 132 3.66 12.92 -11.92
C GLY A 132 4.94 13.75 -11.97
N ASP A 133 4.83 15.07 -12.04
CA ASP A 133 5.99 15.95 -11.93
C ASP A 133 6.57 15.89 -10.52
N ILE A 134 7.79 15.43 -10.38
CA ILE A 134 8.43 15.25 -9.08
C ILE A 134 8.55 16.56 -8.28
N SER A 135 8.48 17.70 -8.93
CA SER A 135 8.46 19.01 -8.26
C SER A 135 7.11 19.32 -7.58
N GLU A 136 6.06 18.61 -7.97
CA GLU A 136 4.71 18.71 -7.40
C GLU A 136 4.42 17.69 -6.29
N LEU A 137 5.36 16.76 -6.05
CA LEU A 137 5.22 15.74 -5.02
C LEU A 137 5.16 16.39 -3.62
N LYS A 138 4.04 16.20 -2.92
CA LYS A 138 3.79 16.82 -1.59
C LYS A 138 3.93 15.85 -0.42
N ILE A 139 3.81 14.54 -0.70
CA ILE A 139 3.84 13.54 0.39
C ILE A 139 5.21 13.39 1.01
N TYR A 140 6.28 13.71 0.25
CA TYR A 140 7.67 13.70 0.70
C TYR A 140 8.34 15.04 0.42
N ASP A 141 9.13 15.51 1.36
CA ASP A 141 10.06 16.61 1.15
C ASP A 141 11.29 16.08 0.38
N MET A 142 11.25 16.21 -0.93
CA MET A 142 12.36 15.77 -1.78
C MET A 142 13.51 16.79 -1.74
N PRO A 143 14.78 16.33 -1.61
CA PRO A 143 15.92 17.22 -1.71
C PRO A 143 15.92 18.00 -3.03
N LEU A 144 16.22 19.30 -2.99
CA LEU A 144 16.26 20.15 -4.19
C LEU A 144 17.20 19.64 -5.28
N ALA A 145 18.27 18.92 -4.90
CA ALA A 145 19.17 18.29 -5.86
C ALA A 145 18.45 17.20 -6.69
N VAL A 146 17.54 16.45 -6.07
CA VAL A 146 16.76 15.39 -6.73
C VAL A 146 15.73 16.02 -7.67
N THR A 147 14.94 16.99 -7.18
CA THR A 147 13.92 17.66 -7.99
C THR A 147 14.53 18.36 -9.20
N ARG A 148 15.72 18.99 -9.06
CA ARG A 148 16.45 19.63 -10.18
C ARG A 148 16.96 18.60 -11.19
N LYS A 149 17.46 17.44 -10.75
CA LYS A 149 17.96 16.37 -11.62
C LYS A 149 16.87 15.83 -12.56
N PHE A 150 15.63 15.77 -12.06
CA PHE A 150 14.50 15.18 -12.78
C PHE A 150 13.53 16.22 -13.36
N LYS A 151 13.89 17.49 -13.39
CA LYS A 151 13.09 18.59 -13.94
C LYS A 151 12.99 18.52 -15.48
N LYS A 152 12.50 17.41 -16.03
CA LYS A 152 12.20 17.25 -17.45
C LYS A 152 10.72 16.97 -17.64
N PRO A 153 10.13 17.33 -18.79
CA PRO A 153 8.78 16.94 -19.12
C PRO A 153 8.60 15.42 -18.90
N ILE A 154 7.47 15.05 -18.33
CA ILE A 154 7.10 13.66 -18.10
C ILE A 154 6.36 13.18 -19.35
N GLU A 155 6.79 12.06 -19.88
CA GLU A 155 6.10 11.36 -20.95
C GLU A 155 5.15 10.32 -20.39
N THR A 156 4.16 9.90 -21.18
CA THR A 156 3.28 8.80 -20.79
C THR A 156 4.08 7.55 -20.41
N GLY A 157 3.78 7.00 -19.25
CA GLY A 157 4.47 5.84 -18.69
C GLY A 157 5.74 6.17 -17.90
N ASP A 158 6.18 7.43 -17.87
CA ASP A 158 7.27 7.85 -16.99
C ASP A 158 6.77 7.89 -15.55
N GLY A 159 7.62 7.44 -14.63
CA GLY A 159 7.37 7.49 -13.20
C GLY A 159 8.68 7.52 -12.42
N TYR A 160 8.55 7.60 -11.13
CA TYR A 160 9.66 7.61 -10.19
C TYR A 160 9.42 6.55 -9.12
N TYR A 161 10.45 5.76 -8.84
CA TYR A 161 10.49 4.94 -7.64
C TYR A 161 11.35 5.67 -6.61
N ILE A 162 10.75 5.95 -5.48
CA ILE A 162 11.39 6.66 -4.38
C ILE A 162 11.50 5.66 -3.21
N LYS A 163 12.74 5.43 -2.79
CA LYS A 163 13.05 4.60 -1.63
C LYS A 163 13.97 5.39 -0.71
N GLU A 164 13.53 5.67 0.50
CA GLU A 164 14.27 6.49 1.46
C GLU A 164 14.65 7.86 0.87
N ASN A 165 15.93 8.06 0.55
CA ASN A 165 16.46 9.29 -0.06
C ASN A 165 16.87 9.08 -1.54
N GLU A 166 16.65 7.89 -2.08
CA GLU A 166 16.96 7.57 -3.47
C GLU A 166 15.75 7.77 -4.35
N CYS A 167 15.99 8.28 -5.56
CA CYS A 167 14.97 8.45 -6.57
C CYS A 167 15.48 7.89 -7.90
N ILE A 168 14.72 6.97 -8.45
CA ILE A 168 15.03 6.31 -9.73
C ILE A 168 13.90 6.59 -10.69
N LYS A 169 14.23 7.10 -11.89
CA LYS A 169 13.24 7.26 -12.95
C LYS A 169 12.90 5.89 -13.54
N LEU A 170 11.61 5.63 -13.70
CA LEU A 170 11.06 4.41 -14.29
C LEU A 170 10.36 4.73 -15.60
N LYS A 171 10.32 3.74 -16.49
CA LYS A 171 9.40 3.70 -17.64
C LYS A 171 8.51 2.47 -17.47
N THR A 172 7.22 2.69 -17.28
CA THR A 172 6.26 1.57 -17.23
C THR A 172 5.84 1.17 -18.64
N PRO A 173 5.73 -0.12 -18.93
CA PRO A 173 5.20 -0.56 -20.22
C PRO A 173 3.74 -0.12 -20.33
N PHE A 174 3.37 0.39 -21.50
CA PHE A 174 1.98 0.61 -21.83
C PHE A 174 1.35 -0.74 -22.16
N ILE A 175 0.44 -1.20 -21.32
CA ILE A 175 -0.41 -2.32 -21.67
C ILE A 175 -1.61 -1.71 -22.40
N ALA A 176 -1.65 -1.87 -23.73
CA ALA A 176 -2.85 -1.55 -24.49
C ALA A 176 -3.99 -2.37 -23.88
N GLY A 177 -5.00 -1.69 -23.35
CA GLY A 177 -6.19 -2.36 -22.86
C GLY A 177 -6.84 -3.11 -24.00
N GLU A 178 -7.23 -4.37 -23.76
CA GLU A 178 -8.15 -5.13 -24.60
C GLU A 178 -9.55 -4.51 -24.54
#